data_7ab885af189f5914605481ce36f1ef5f
#
_entry.id   7ab885af189f5914605481ce36f1ef5f
#
_cell.length_a   1.000
_cell.length_b   1.000
_cell.length_c   1.000
_cell.angle_alpha   90.00
_cell.angle_beta   90.00
_cell.angle_gamma   90.00
#
_symmetry.space_group_name_H-M   'P 1'
#
loop_
_entity.id
_entity.type
_entity.pdbx_description
1 polymer ?
#
loop_
_entity_poly.entity_id
_entity_poly.type
_entity_poly.pdbx_seq_one_letter_code
_entity_poly.pdbx_strand_id
1 'polypeptide(L)'
;DFIQCFLKIEGYTTKAAWALTDALHLEAIRLIAKHLRGAVENTKEGREGMALGQYVAGMGFSNVGLGIVHSMAHPLSAYYDTPHGIANAVLLPYVMEFNAPETGEKFREIARAMGVKGVDDMSQDEYRKAAINAVRQLSKDVGIPEKLHSIGVQEKDLVSLSQDALKDVCTGGNPRNCTAEDILEIYRLAFK
;
A
#
# COMPACT_ATOMS: atom_id res chain seq x y z
N ASP A 1 15.16 2.95 2.34
CA ASP A 1 14.09 2.99 1.32
C ASP A 1 13.43 1.64 1.00
N PHE A 2 13.70 0.57 1.76
CA PHE A 2 13.00 -0.71 1.56
C PHE A 2 11.49 -0.62 1.87
N ILE A 3 11.06 0.39 2.60
CA ILE A 3 9.66 0.59 3.01
C ILE A 3 8.78 1.03 1.83
N GLN A 4 9.33 1.67 0.80
CA GLN A 4 8.61 1.96 -0.45
C GLN A 4 8.07 0.71 -1.15
N CYS A 5 8.56 -0.45 -0.76
CA CYS A 5 8.19 -1.73 -1.35
C CYS A 5 6.77 -2.20 -1.00
N PHE A 6 6.10 -1.65 0.03
CA PHE A 6 4.69 -1.93 0.32
C PHE A 6 3.74 -1.51 -0.81
N LEU A 7 4.19 -0.64 -1.70
CA LEU A 7 3.38 0.06 -2.69
C LEU A 7 2.94 -0.80 -3.88
N LYS A 8 3.36 -2.04 -3.94
CA LYS A 8 3.09 -2.94 -5.08
C LYS A 8 1.65 -3.40 -5.16
N ILE A 9 0.97 -3.40 -4.03
CA ILE A 9 -0.46 -3.67 -3.95
C ILE A 9 -1.24 -2.60 -4.71
N GLU A 10 -0.84 -1.33 -4.59
CA GLU A 10 -1.48 -0.24 -5.30
C GLU A 10 -1.35 -0.39 -6.83
N GLY A 11 -0.15 -0.58 -7.35
CA GLY A 11 0.08 -0.82 -8.78
C GLY A 11 -0.67 -2.05 -9.32
N TYR A 12 -0.79 -3.12 -8.53
CA TYR A 12 -1.58 -4.30 -8.87
C TYR A 12 -3.07 -3.99 -9.01
N THR A 13 -3.59 -3.04 -8.26
CA THR A 13 -5.03 -2.70 -8.25
C THR A 13 -5.40 -1.52 -9.12
N THR A 14 -4.47 -0.80 -9.76
CA THR A 14 -4.77 0.36 -10.61
C THR A 14 -5.70 0.02 -11.78
N LYS A 15 -6.41 1.02 -12.31
CA LYS A 15 -7.26 0.89 -13.48
C LYS A 15 -6.51 0.44 -14.74
N ALA A 16 -5.22 0.75 -14.84
CA ALA A 16 -4.38 0.43 -15.99
C ALA A 16 -3.72 -0.95 -15.88
N ALA A 17 -3.92 -1.70 -14.78
CA ALA A 17 -3.31 -3.01 -14.56
C ALA A 17 -3.74 -4.04 -15.63
N TRP A 18 -2.79 -4.86 -16.10
CA TRP A 18 -3.00 -5.89 -17.09
C TRP A 18 -2.09 -7.11 -16.82
N ALA A 19 -2.30 -8.21 -17.51
CA ALA A 19 -1.75 -9.53 -17.15
C ALA A 19 -0.25 -9.55 -16.88
N LEU A 20 0.59 -8.85 -17.67
CA LEU A 20 2.04 -8.82 -17.44
C LEU A 20 2.38 -8.02 -16.16
N THR A 21 1.78 -6.85 -15.98
CA THR A 21 2.03 -6.04 -14.79
C THR A 21 1.46 -6.70 -13.54
N ASP A 22 0.34 -7.42 -13.65
CA ASP A 22 -0.22 -8.22 -12.56
C ASP A 22 0.78 -9.30 -12.11
N ALA A 23 1.41 -10.01 -13.05
CA ALA A 23 2.43 -11.01 -12.74
C ALA A 23 3.65 -10.39 -12.02
N LEU A 24 4.13 -9.23 -12.49
CA LEU A 24 5.24 -8.51 -11.86
C LEU A 24 4.89 -8.05 -10.45
N HIS A 25 3.71 -7.47 -10.25
CA HIS A 25 3.29 -7.00 -8.93
C HIS A 25 3.09 -8.15 -7.94
N LEU A 26 2.47 -9.26 -8.34
CA LEU A 26 2.28 -10.41 -7.46
C LEU A 26 3.61 -11.03 -7.04
N GLU A 27 4.55 -11.16 -7.97
CA GLU A 27 5.90 -11.63 -7.63
C GLU A 27 6.62 -10.65 -6.69
N ALA A 28 6.50 -9.35 -6.93
CA ALA A 28 7.06 -8.34 -6.03
C ALA A 28 6.46 -8.43 -4.62
N ILE A 29 5.12 -8.57 -4.50
CA ILE A 29 4.44 -8.73 -3.21
C ILE A 29 4.96 -9.98 -2.48
N ARG A 30 5.12 -11.10 -3.18
CA ARG A 30 5.64 -12.36 -2.63
C ARG A 30 7.07 -12.21 -2.10
N LEU A 31 7.95 -11.60 -2.89
CA LEU A 31 9.34 -11.36 -2.50
C LEU A 31 9.43 -10.44 -1.27
N ILE A 32 8.67 -9.36 -1.28
CA ILE A 32 8.66 -8.38 -0.19
C ILE A 32 8.11 -9.01 1.10
N ALA A 33 6.98 -9.72 1.02
CA ALA A 33 6.39 -10.39 2.17
C ALA A 33 7.36 -11.38 2.83
N LYS A 34 8.17 -12.06 2.01
CA LYS A 34 9.16 -13.03 2.47
C LYS A 34 10.41 -12.38 3.09
N HIS A 35 10.91 -11.30 2.46
CA HIS A 35 12.28 -10.82 2.73
C HIS A 35 12.36 -9.52 3.53
N LEU A 36 11.26 -8.76 3.67
CA LEU A 36 11.31 -7.44 4.31
C LEU A 36 11.78 -7.49 5.77
N ARG A 37 11.30 -8.46 6.56
CA ARG A 37 11.73 -8.63 7.96
C ARG A 37 13.23 -8.83 8.05
N GLY A 38 13.75 -9.77 7.28
CA GLY A 38 15.20 -10.05 7.25
C GLY A 38 16.02 -8.87 6.72
N ALA A 39 15.47 -8.05 5.80
CA ALA A 39 16.14 -6.85 5.32
C ALA A 39 16.23 -5.78 6.41
N VAL A 40 15.20 -5.58 7.22
CA VAL A 40 15.21 -4.68 8.38
C VAL A 40 16.19 -5.16 9.45
N GLU A 41 16.29 -6.48 9.66
CA GLU A 41 17.31 -7.11 10.50
C GLU A 41 18.72 -7.09 9.88
N ASN A 42 18.87 -6.52 8.69
CA ASN A 42 20.13 -6.42 7.93
C ASN A 42 20.75 -7.77 7.56
N THR A 43 19.95 -8.81 7.36
CA THR A 43 20.46 -10.09 6.85
C THR A 43 20.80 -9.99 5.36
N LYS A 44 21.81 -10.75 4.91
CA LYS A 44 22.19 -10.79 3.49
C LYS A 44 21.04 -11.27 2.61
N GLU A 45 20.40 -12.39 2.97
CA GLU A 45 19.25 -12.94 2.21
C GLU A 45 18.09 -11.94 2.13
N GLY A 46 17.76 -11.28 3.24
CA GLY A 46 16.71 -10.26 3.28
C GLY A 46 17.01 -9.11 2.34
N ARG A 47 18.23 -8.58 2.36
CA ARG A 47 18.65 -7.46 1.49
C ARG A 47 18.66 -7.84 0.01
N GLU A 48 19.17 -9.00 -0.34
CA GLU A 48 19.18 -9.50 -1.73
C GLU A 48 17.75 -9.71 -2.24
N GLY A 49 16.90 -10.35 -1.43
CA GLY A 49 15.49 -10.56 -1.77
C GLY A 49 14.71 -9.26 -1.92
N MET A 50 14.97 -8.26 -1.07
CA MET A 50 14.36 -6.93 -1.19
C MET A 50 14.86 -6.14 -2.39
N ALA A 51 16.15 -6.23 -2.73
CA ALA A 51 16.68 -5.59 -3.94
C ALA A 51 15.97 -6.12 -5.19
N LEU A 52 15.79 -7.44 -5.30
CA LEU A 52 15.03 -8.05 -6.39
C LEU A 52 13.55 -7.64 -6.35
N GLY A 53 12.91 -7.73 -5.19
CA GLY A 53 11.49 -7.38 -5.02
C GLY A 53 11.20 -5.94 -5.42
N GLN A 54 12.06 -5.00 -5.02
CA GLN A 54 11.96 -3.59 -5.40
C GLN A 54 12.12 -3.39 -6.92
N TYR A 55 13.07 -4.05 -7.53
CA TYR A 55 13.30 -3.95 -8.97
C TYR A 55 12.10 -4.46 -9.78
N VAL A 56 11.62 -5.67 -9.48
CA VAL A 56 10.42 -6.25 -10.11
C VAL A 56 9.21 -5.34 -9.94
N ALA A 57 9.06 -4.80 -8.76
CA ALA A 57 8.04 -3.84 -8.44
C ALA A 57 8.11 -2.56 -9.27
N GLY A 58 9.32 -2.02 -9.46
CA GLY A 58 9.59 -0.86 -10.31
C GLY A 58 9.16 -1.10 -11.76
N MET A 59 9.47 -2.27 -12.31
CA MET A 59 9.00 -2.66 -13.64
C MET A 59 7.46 -2.68 -13.74
N GLY A 60 6.77 -3.13 -12.68
CA GLY A 60 5.30 -3.17 -12.66
C GLY A 60 4.69 -1.77 -12.68
N PHE A 61 4.93 -0.95 -11.64
CA PHE A 61 4.23 0.34 -11.49
C PHE A 61 4.65 1.41 -12.51
N SER A 62 5.85 1.34 -13.06
CA SER A 62 6.27 2.26 -14.13
C SER A 62 5.41 2.14 -15.39
N ASN A 63 4.68 1.03 -15.56
CA ASN A 63 3.81 0.77 -16.70
C ASN A 63 2.34 1.10 -16.44
N VAL A 64 1.89 1.12 -15.18
CA VAL A 64 0.47 1.26 -14.85
C VAL A 64 0.16 2.41 -13.89
N GLY A 65 1.18 3.10 -13.42
CA GLY A 65 1.02 4.18 -12.46
C GLY A 65 0.64 3.68 -11.06
N LEU A 66 0.13 4.59 -10.26
CA LEU A 66 -0.17 4.44 -8.84
C LEU A 66 -1.61 4.92 -8.56
N GLY A 67 -1.98 5.06 -7.30
CA GLY A 67 -3.31 5.49 -6.88
C GLY A 67 -3.28 6.41 -5.66
N ILE A 68 -4.35 6.39 -4.87
CA ILE A 68 -4.52 7.35 -3.77
C ILE A 68 -3.63 7.10 -2.55
N VAL A 69 -2.97 5.94 -2.40
CA VAL A 69 -1.96 5.80 -1.33
C VAL A 69 -0.85 6.82 -1.55
N HIS A 70 -0.32 6.91 -2.78
CA HIS A 70 0.71 7.88 -3.13
C HIS A 70 0.19 9.31 -3.10
N SER A 71 -0.99 9.55 -3.66
CA SER A 71 -1.61 10.87 -3.63
C SER A 71 -1.78 11.40 -2.21
N MET A 72 -2.08 10.53 -1.26
CA MET A 72 -2.20 10.87 0.16
C MET A 72 -0.84 10.98 0.85
N ALA A 73 0.17 10.23 0.43
CA ALA A 73 1.50 10.27 1.01
C ALA A 73 2.30 11.53 0.61
N HIS A 74 2.11 12.05 -0.60
CA HIS A 74 2.83 13.23 -1.09
C HIS A 74 2.61 14.47 -0.22
N PRO A 75 1.37 14.86 0.14
CA PRO A 75 1.16 15.99 1.06
C PRO A 75 1.76 15.75 2.45
N LEU A 76 1.76 14.52 2.97
CA LEU A 76 2.41 14.21 4.25
C LEU A 76 3.91 14.47 4.20
N SER A 77 4.57 14.10 3.10
CA SER A 77 5.98 14.40 2.91
C SER A 77 6.23 15.91 2.78
N ALA A 78 5.34 16.63 2.08
CA ALA A 78 5.49 18.07 1.87
C ALA A 78 5.23 18.91 3.14
N TYR A 79 4.25 18.54 3.96
CA TYR A 79 3.86 19.30 5.17
C TYR A 79 4.67 18.95 6.40
N TYR A 80 5.14 17.69 6.51
CA TYR A 80 5.70 17.14 7.74
C TYR A 80 7.09 16.52 7.58
N ASP A 81 7.70 16.63 6.39
CA ASP A 81 8.98 15.96 6.09
C ASP A 81 8.92 14.42 6.37
N THR A 82 7.72 13.85 6.35
CA THR A 82 7.56 12.43 6.60
C THR A 82 8.26 11.62 5.51
N PRO A 83 9.14 10.67 5.87
CA PRO A 83 9.75 9.79 4.88
C PRO A 83 8.67 9.11 4.03
N HIS A 84 8.78 9.23 2.71
CA HIS A 84 7.75 8.81 1.75
C HIS A 84 7.29 7.37 1.96
N GLY A 85 8.23 6.45 2.20
CA GLY A 85 7.91 5.05 2.47
C GLY A 85 7.08 4.84 3.73
N ILE A 86 7.36 5.61 4.80
CA ILE A 86 6.59 5.56 6.06
C ILE A 86 5.16 6.06 5.82
N ALA A 87 5.00 7.22 5.14
CA ALA A 87 3.68 7.77 4.85
C ALA A 87 2.81 6.76 4.07
N ASN A 88 3.37 6.16 3.03
CA ASN A 88 2.67 5.14 2.24
C ASN A 88 2.33 3.90 3.08
N ALA A 89 3.25 3.39 3.89
CA ALA A 89 3.04 2.19 4.68
C ALA A 89 1.93 2.35 5.74
N VAL A 90 1.84 3.53 6.38
CA VAL A 90 0.77 3.87 7.31
C VAL A 90 -0.59 3.93 6.62
N LEU A 91 -0.65 4.53 5.43
CA LEU A 91 -1.90 4.76 4.70
C LEU A 91 -2.43 3.50 3.99
N LEU A 92 -1.53 2.61 3.54
CA LEU A 92 -1.88 1.49 2.67
C LEU A 92 -3.03 0.62 3.19
N PRO A 93 -3.08 0.15 4.45
CA PRO A 93 -4.18 -0.70 4.90
C PRO A 93 -5.56 -0.04 4.82
N TYR A 94 -5.64 1.27 5.08
CA TYR A 94 -6.90 2.02 5.04
C TYR A 94 -7.37 2.26 3.60
N VAL A 95 -6.45 2.55 2.69
CA VAL A 95 -6.75 2.67 1.27
C VAL A 95 -7.13 1.30 0.67
N MET A 96 -6.51 0.22 1.11
CA MET A 96 -6.92 -1.13 0.71
C MET A 96 -8.38 -1.41 1.12
N GLU A 97 -8.79 -1.04 2.32
CA GLU A 97 -10.20 -1.17 2.77
C GLU A 97 -11.14 -0.37 1.88
N PHE A 98 -10.79 0.87 1.57
CA PHE A 98 -11.57 1.74 0.68
C PHE A 98 -11.70 1.15 -0.73
N ASN A 99 -10.61 0.63 -1.29
CA ASN A 99 -10.56 0.11 -2.66
C ASN A 99 -11.14 -1.31 -2.82
N ALA A 100 -11.19 -2.11 -1.76
CA ALA A 100 -11.56 -3.52 -1.82
C ALA A 100 -12.86 -3.83 -2.60
N PRO A 101 -13.96 -3.03 -2.50
CA PRO A 101 -15.17 -3.30 -3.26
C PRO A 101 -15.00 -3.28 -4.78
N GLU A 102 -14.08 -2.46 -5.30
CA GLU A 102 -13.88 -2.21 -6.74
C GLU A 102 -12.76 -3.07 -7.37
N THR A 103 -12.18 -4.01 -6.61
CA THR A 103 -11.00 -4.76 -7.05
C THR A 103 -11.29 -6.22 -7.44
N GLY A 104 -12.56 -6.62 -7.50
CA GLY A 104 -12.94 -7.98 -7.82
C GLY A 104 -12.28 -9.01 -6.91
N GLU A 105 -11.58 -9.97 -7.50
CA GLU A 105 -10.87 -11.04 -6.76
C GLU A 105 -9.38 -10.74 -6.50
N LYS A 106 -8.87 -9.58 -6.90
CA LYS A 106 -7.43 -9.25 -6.78
C LYS A 106 -6.89 -9.41 -5.35
N PHE A 107 -7.71 -9.17 -4.33
CA PHE A 107 -7.31 -9.35 -2.93
C PHE A 107 -7.08 -10.83 -2.55
N ARG A 108 -7.70 -11.78 -3.25
CA ARG A 108 -7.40 -13.21 -3.10
C ARG A 108 -5.94 -13.49 -3.46
N GLU A 109 -5.50 -12.98 -4.61
CA GLU A 109 -4.12 -13.15 -5.07
C GLU A 109 -3.12 -12.39 -4.20
N ILE A 110 -3.48 -11.20 -3.70
CA ILE A 110 -2.67 -10.48 -2.73
C ILE A 110 -2.49 -11.31 -1.45
N ALA A 111 -3.56 -11.90 -0.91
CA ALA A 111 -3.50 -12.75 0.26
C ALA A 111 -2.58 -13.96 0.05
N ARG A 112 -2.69 -14.64 -1.12
CA ARG A 112 -1.78 -15.72 -1.49
C ARG A 112 -0.32 -15.28 -1.57
N ALA A 113 -0.04 -14.17 -2.24
CA ALA A 113 1.30 -13.62 -2.38
C ALA A 113 1.91 -13.22 -1.04
N MET A 114 1.08 -12.74 -0.10
CA MET A 114 1.45 -12.44 1.29
C MET A 114 1.66 -13.69 2.16
N GLY A 115 1.38 -14.90 1.64
CA GLY A 115 1.58 -16.16 2.36
C GLY A 115 0.42 -16.56 3.27
N VAL A 116 -0.75 -15.97 3.13
CA VAL A 116 -1.97 -16.39 3.85
C VAL A 116 -2.37 -17.79 3.41
N LYS A 117 -2.67 -18.66 4.37
CA LYS A 117 -3.06 -20.04 4.10
C LYS A 117 -4.59 -20.18 4.03
N GLY A 118 -5.06 -21.19 3.28
CA GLY A 118 -6.49 -21.50 3.16
C GLY A 118 -7.28 -20.49 2.35
N VAL A 119 -6.63 -19.64 1.55
CA VAL A 119 -7.26 -18.55 0.79
C VAL A 119 -8.30 -19.07 -0.19
N ASP A 120 -8.12 -20.29 -0.71
CA ASP A 120 -9.03 -20.89 -1.69
C ASP A 120 -10.41 -21.20 -1.12
N ASP A 121 -10.47 -21.47 0.18
CA ASP A 121 -11.71 -21.79 0.89
C ASP A 121 -12.40 -20.53 1.49
N MET A 122 -11.78 -19.36 1.36
CA MET A 122 -12.30 -18.12 1.91
C MET A 122 -13.34 -17.47 0.99
N SER A 123 -14.39 -16.93 1.61
CA SER A 123 -15.30 -15.99 0.95
C SER A 123 -14.56 -14.69 0.58
N GLN A 124 -15.20 -13.87 -0.26
CA GLN A 124 -14.63 -12.59 -0.70
C GLN A 124 -14.29 -11.67 0.47
N ASP A 125 -15.16 -11.57 1.46
CA ASP A 125 -14.94 -10.75 2.64
C ASP A 125 -13.79 -11.27 3.52
N GLU A 126 -13.66 -12.59 3.62
CA GLU A 126 -12.61 -13.22 4.41
C GLU A 126 -11.24 -12.99 3.78
N TYR A 127 -11.06 -13.27 2.47
CA TYR A 127 -9.74 -13.06 1.86
C TYR A 127 -9.37 -11.57 1.74
N ARG A 128 -10.34 -10.65 1.58
CA ARG A 128 -10.08 -9.21 1.63
C ARG A 128 -9.53 -8.79 3.01
N LYS A 129 -10.20 -9.20 4.08
CA LYS A 129 -9.73 -8.96 5.45
C LYS A 129 -8.38 -9.60 5.71
N ALA A 130 -8.18 -10.84 5.25
CA ALA A 130 -6.92 -11.56 5.43
C ALA A 130 -5.75 -10.86 4.73
N ALA A 131 -5.93 -10.38 3.50
CA ALA A 131 -4.91 -9.60 2.77
C ALA A 131 -4.53 -8.32 3.52
N ILE A 132 -5.54 -7.55 3.96
CA ILE A 132 -5.33 -6.28 4.70
C ILE A 132 -4.62 -6.55 6.04
N ASN A 133 -5.04 -7.59 6.76
CA ASN A 133 -4.43 -7.96 8.03
C ASN A 133 -2.98 -8.45 7.84
N ALA A 134 -2.68 -9.16 6.75
CA ALA A 134 -1.30 -9.56 6.44
C ALA A 134 -0.39 -8.35 6.21
N VAL A 135 -0.89 -7.31 5.54
CA VAL A 135 -0.17 -6.04 5.36
C VAL A 135 0.04 -5.34 6.71
N ARG A 136 -1.01 -5.22 7.54
CA ARG A 136 -0.90 -4.62 8.88
C ARG A 136 0.12 -5.37 9.76
N GLN A 137 0.06 -6.69 9.73
CA GLN A 137 1.00 -7.50 10.50
C GLN A 137 2.45 -7.30 10.02
N LEU A 138 2.67 -7.28 8.70
CA LEU A 138 4.00 -7.03 8.16
C LEU A 138 4.52 -5.64 8.53
N SER A 139 3.69 -4.60 8.47
CA SER A 139 4.02 -3.24 8.91
C SER A 139 4.42 -3.21 10.38
N LYS A 140 3.64 -3.87 11.23
CA LYS A 140 3.92 -3.97 12.67
C LYS A 140 5.24 -4.69 12.96
N ASP A 141 5.50 -5.79 12.27
CA ASP A 141 6.72 -6.61 12.46
C ASP A 141 8.00 -5.84 12.12
N VAL A 142 7.90 -4.84 11.22
CA VAL A 142 9.04 -4.01 10.82
C VAL A 142 9.04 -2.61 11.45
N GLY A 143 8.20 -2.40 12.46
CA GLY A 143 8.18 -1.19 13.28
C GLY A 143 7.57 0.05 12.61
N ILE A 144 6.70 -0.12 11.59
CA ILE A 144 5.95 0.99 11.01
C ILE A 144 4.88 1.46 12.00
N PRO A 145 4.77 2.78 12.26
CA PRO A 145 3.69 3.34 13.07
C PRO A 145 2.31 3.02 12.47
N GLU A 146 1.35 2.70 13.33
CA GLU A 146 -0.01 2.36 12.86
C GLU A 146 -0.84 3.60 12.49
N LYS A 147 -0.49 4.77 13.06
CA LYS A 147 -1.34 5.96 13.01
C LYS A 147 -0.58 7.21 12.58
N LEU A 148 -1.27 8.08 11.86
CA LEU A 148 -0.71 9.33 11.35
C LEU A 148 -0.28 10.29 12.46
N HIS A 149 -0.99 10.35 13.59
CA HIS A 149 -0.58 11.19 14.72
C HIS A 149 0.80 10.79 15.27
N SER A 150 1.16 9.50 15.18
CA SER A 150 2.45 8.99 15.64
C SER A 150 3.63 9.44 14.78
N ILE A 151 3.37 9.95 13.58
CA ILE A 151 4.37 10.53 12.67
C ILE A 151 4.27 12.07 12.58
N GLY A 152 3.59 12.69 13.55
CA GLY A 152 3.53 14.14 13.72
C GLY A 152 2.40 14.86 12.99
N VAL A 153 1.57 14.15 12.24
CA VAL A 153 0.40 14.74 11.53
C VAL A 153 -0.57 15.35 12.53
N GLN A 154 -1.14 16.51 12.20
CA GLN A 154 -2.10 17.23 13.04
C GLN A 154 -3.51 17.15 12.45
N GLU A 155 -4.51 16.94 13.30
CA GLU A 155 -5.90 16.76 12.88
C GLU A 155 -6.45 17.99 12.10
N LYS A 156 -6.00 19.20 12.46
CA LYS A 156 -6.41 20.45 11.80
C LYS A 156 -6.04 20.50 10.32
N ASP A 157 -5.01 19.76 9.89
CA ASP A 157 -4.48 19.82 8.53
C ASP A 157 -5.12 18.78 7.59
N LEU A 158 -5.89 17.81 8.13
CA LEU A 158 -6.46 16.71 7.35
C LEU A 158 -7.33 17.18 6.17
N VAL A 159 -8.04 18.30 6.33
CA VAL A 159 -8.86 18.88 5.25
C VAL A 159 -7.98 19.37 4.10
N SER A 160 -6.92 20.12 4.40
CA SER A 160 -6.00 20.61 3.37
C SER A 160 -5.26 19.46 2.69
N LEU A 161 -4.78 18.48 3.47
CA LEU A 161 -4.14 17.28 2.95
C LEU A 161 -5.06 16.51 1.98
N SER A 162 -6.37 16.39 2.29
CA SER A 162 -7.31 15.68 1.42
C SER A 162 -7.57 16.41 0.09
N GLN A 163 -7.60 17.74 0.12
CA GLN A 163 -7.76 18.56 -1.08
C GLN A 163 -6.52 18.49 -1.99
N ASP A 164 -5.33 18.47 -1.41
CA ASP A 164 -4.08 18.36 -2.17
C ASP A 164 -3.91 16.95 -2.73
N ALA A 165 -4.22 15.92 -1.96
CA ALA A 165 -4.21 14.54 -2.42
C ALA A 165 -5.17 14.31 -3.60
N LEU A 166 -6.36 14.92 -3.59
CA LEU A 166 -7.32 14.79 -4.70
C LEU A 166 -6.75 15.33 -6.02
N LYS A 167 -5.94 16.38 -5.97
CA LYS A 167 -5.32 17.01 -7.15
C LYS A 167 -4.08 16.30 -7.66
N ASP A 168 -3.57 15.34 -6.90
CA ASP A 168 -2.36 14.62 -7.24
C ASP A 168 -2.52 13.76 -8.49
N VAL A 169 -1.47 13.69 -9.29
CA VAL A 169 -1.45 12.95 -10.57
C VAL A 169 -1.75 11.46 -10.43
N CYS A 170 -1.43 10.85 -9.27
CA CYS A 170 -1.67 9.44 -9.02
C CYS A 170 -3.14 9.11 -8.77
N THR A 171 -3.96 10.08 -8.35
CA THR A 171 -5.37 9.86 -7.98
C THR A 171 -6.19 9.24 -9.12
N GLY A 172 -5.91 9.63 -10.36
CA GLY A 172 -6.61 9.10 -11.54
C GLY A 172 -6.43 7.60 -11.77
N GLY A 173 -5.35 7.01 -11.28
CA GLY A 173 -5.05 5.56 -11.41
C GLY A 173 -5.78 4.69 -10.39
N ASN A 174 -6.39 5.27 -9.35
CA ASN A 174 -7.03 4.51 -8.29
C ASN A 174 -8.22 3.66 -8.81
N PRO A 175 -8.38 2.39 -8.40
CA PRO A 175 -9.47 1.53 -8.90
C PRO A 175 -10.86 2.08 -8.58
N ARG A 176 -11.04 2.64 -7.38
CA ARG A 176 -12.27 3.29 -6.95
C ARG A 176 -12.17 4.80 -7.12
N ASN A 177 -13.16 5.41 -7.77
CA ASN A 177 -13.24 6.86 -7.82
C ASN A 177 -13.41 7.41 -6.40
N CYS A 178 -12.80 8.55 -6.11
CA CYS A 178 -12.87 9.17 -4.79
C CYS A 178 -13.08 10.68 -4.90
N THR A 179 -13.68 11.23 -3.85
CA THR A 179 -13.85 12.66 -3.60
C THR A 179 -12.88 13.13 -2.53
N ALA A 180 -12.77 14.43 -2.29
CA ALA A 180 -12.00 14.96 -1.18
C ALA A 180 -12.52 14.47 0.18
N GLU A 181 -13.84 14.29 0.30
CA GLU A 181 -14.50 13.76 1.49
C GLU A 181 -14.13 12.31 1.76
N ASP A 182 -14.07 11.47 0.72
CA ASP A 182 -13.61 10.07 0.85
C ASP A 182 -12.16 10.03 1.36
N ILE A 183 -11.29 10.84 0.77
CA ILE A 183 -9.87 10.93 1.17
C ILE A 183 -9.75 11.45 2.60
N LEU A 184 -10.55 12.46 2.98
CA LEU A 184 -10.58 12.99 4.34
C LEU A 184 -11.00 11.92 5.35
N GLU A 185 -11.99 11.09 5.00
CA GLU A 185 -12.42 10.01 5.89
C GLU A 185 -11.32 8.95 6.05
N ILE A 186 -10.62 8.59 4.97
CA ILE A 186 -9.46 7.68 5.05
C ILE A 186 -8.38 8.27 5.96
N TYR A 187 -8.05 9.57 5.83
CA TYR A 187 -7.12 10.23 6.72
C TYR A 187 -7.57 10.19 8.19
N ARG A 188 -8.86 10.41 8.48
CA ARG A 188 -9.41 10.34 9.84
C ARG A 188 -9.30 8.96 10.44
N LEU A 189 -9.57 7.91 9.66
CA LEU A 189 -9.39 6.51 10.11
C LEU A 189 -7.92 6.18 10.37
N ALA A 190 -7.03 6.68 9.55
CA ALA A 190 -5.58 6.50 9.74
C ALA A 190 -5.00 7.39 10.85
N PHE A 191 -5.68 8.48 11.23
CA PHE A 191 -5.23 9.40 12.27
C PHE A 191 -5.51 8.87 13.68
N LYS A 192 -6.71 8.32 13.93
CA LYS A 192 -7.17 7.79 15.23
C LYS A 192 -6.67 6.38 15.48
#